data_f3676a5a6fe56aa846f562fb04b211a2
#
_entry.id   f3676a5a6fe56aa846f562fb04b211a2
#
_cell.length_a   1.000
_cell.length_b   1.000
_cell.length_c   1.000
_cell.angle_alpha   90.00
_cell.angle_beta   90.00
_cell.angle_gamma   90.00
#
_symmetry.space_group_name_H-M   'P 1'
#
loop_
_entity.id
_entity.type
_entity.pdbx_description
1 polymer ?
#
loop_
_entity_poly.entity_id
_entity_poly.type
_entity_poly.pdbx_seq_one_letter_code
_entity_poly.pdbx_strand_id
1 'polypeptide(L)'
;VNLSESIPASNIDKSLTGLMWINPFFKKSPLEEITILNEAKVILEQTNYEIMVHTHYLFLDSITKKNLNYPNRSFTLDGASMPIEGNKYFIHYRNFLLKKIKKNDIKAVYFFKHENFSQKSITNYIDHNCLEKVENKLFYIYKILCLK
;
A
#
# COMPACT_ATOMS: atom_id res chain seq x y z
N VAL A 1 12.88 11.25 18.52
CA VAL A 1 13.32 9.98 17.91
C VAL A 1 14.71 9.68 18.46
N ASN A 2 14.90 8.50 19.03
CA ASN A 2 16.22 8.05 19.49
C ASN A 2 17.00 7.47 18.30
N LEU A 3 17.88 8.25 17.70
CA LEU A 3 18.65 7.85 16.53
C LEU A 3 19.64 6.69 16.82
N SER A 4 19.96 6.44 18.09
CA SER A 4 20.85 5.30 18.46
C SER A 4 20.22 3.93 18.16
N GLU A 5 18.92 3.88 17.96
CA GLU A 5 18.19 2.66 17.59
C GLU A 5 18.07 2.45 16.07
N SER A 6 18.55 3.43 15.28
CA SER A 6 18.51 3.32 13.84
C SER A 6 19.45 2.23 13.33
N ILE A 7 19.06 1.59 12.23
CA ILE A 7 19.84 0.52 11.59
C ILE A 7 20.08 0.85 10.10
N PRO A 8 21.12 0.28 9.47
CA PRO A 8 21.40 0.57 8.07
C PRO A 8 20.21 0.23 7.15
N ALA A 9 19.75 1.19 6.36
CA ALA A 9 18.65 1.00 5.42
C ALA A 9 19.02 0.04 4.26
N SER A 10 20.32 -0.21 4.06
CA SER A 10 20.80 -1.26 3.15
C SER A 10 20.32 -2.67 3.49
N ASN A 11 19.83 -2.89 4.73
CA ASN A 11 19.15 -4.13 5.13
C ASN A 11 17.77 -4.31 4.49
N ILE A 12 17.16 -3.23 3.98
CA ILE A 12 15.93 -3.26 3.17
C ILE A 12 16.30 -3.51 1.71
N ASP A 13 17.20 -2.67 1.17
CA ASP A 13 17.70 -2.79 -0.20
C ASP A 13 19.08 -2.15 -0.34
N LYS A 14 19.96 -2.76 -1.14
CA LYS A 14 21.33 -2.27 -1.38
C LYS A 14 21.37 -0.87 -1.97
N SER A 15 20.34 -0.45 -2.72
CA SER A 15 20.24 0.91 -3.25
C SER A 15 20.12 1.99 -2.19
N LEU A 16 19.78 1.62 -0.94
CA LEU A 16 19.66 2.50 0.22
C LEU A 16 20.96 2.58 1.06
N THR A 17 22.09 2.12 0.51
CA THR A 17 23.40 2.18 1.19
C THR A 17 23.75 3.61 1.56
N GLY A 18 24.22 3.81 2.79
CA GLY A 18 24.54 5.13 3.35
C GLY A 18 23.40 5.81 4.10
N LEU A 19 22.18 5.27 4.02
CA LEU A 19 21.04 5.75 4.78
C LEU A 19 20.85 4.91 6.05
N MET A 20 20.28 5.55 7.08
CA MET A 20 19.86 4.89 8.32
C MET A 20 18.33 4.83 8.37
N TRP A 21 17.81 3.72 8.86
CA TRP A 21 16.37 3.47 8.97
C TRP A 21 15.93 3.51 10.43
N ILE A 22 14.91 4.31 10.69
CA ILE A 22 14.10 4.30 11.91
C ILE A 22 12.72 4.86 11.60
N ASN A 23 11.68 4.20 12.08
CA ASN A 23 10.30 4.67 11.92
C ASN A 23 9.67 4.85 13.31
N PRO A 24 9.46 6.09 13.77
CA PRO A 24 8.92 6.37 15.09
C PRO A 24 7.46 5.94 15.27
N PHE A 25 6.76 5.66 14.18
CA PHE A 25 5.36 5.22 14.19
C PHE A 25 5.20 3.69 14.21
N PHE A 26 6.29 2.96 13.99
CA PHE A 26 6.27 1.51 14.05
C PHE A 26 6.47 1.06 15.51
N LYS A 27 5.59 0.18 16.00
CA LYS A 27 5.56 -0.21 17.42
C LYS A 27 6.61 -1.23 17.83
N LYS A 28 7.27 -1.84 16.86
CA LYS A 28 8.30 -2.86 17.08
C LYS A 28 9.68 -2.30 16.75
N SER A 29 10.71 -3.14 16.89
CA SER A 29 12.09 -2.73 16.58
C SER A 29 12.28 -2.45 15.07
N PRO A 30 13.24 -1.57 14.70
CA PRO A 30 13.57 -1.34 13.29
C PRO A 30 13.96 -2.61 12.54
N LEU A 31 14.59 -3.57 13.20
CA LEU A 31 14.97 -4.86 12.59
C LEU A 31 13.75 -5.71 12.24
N GLU A 32 12.76 -5.77 13.14
CA GLU A 32 11.50 -6.45 12.84
C GLU A 32 10.74 -5.79 11.69
N GLU A 33 10.74 -4.45 11.65
CA GLU A 33 10.14 -3.71 10.53
C GLU A 33 10.81 -4.03 9.20
N ILE A 34 12.14 -4.03 9.14
CA ILE A 34 12.90 -4.41 7.94
C ILE A 34 12.59 -5.84 7.51
N THR A 35 12.50 -6.77 8.45
CA THR A 35 12.14 -8.17 8.14
C THR A 35 10.76 -8.23 7.47
N ILE A 36 9.78 -7.52 8.01
CA ILE A 36 8.43 -7.44 7.45
C ILE A 36 8.43 -6.79 6.05
N LEU A 37 9.20 -5.72 5.85
CA LEU A 37 9.32 -5.06 4.55
C LEU A 37 9.97 -5.96 3.49
N ASN A 38 10.98 -6.72 3.86
CA ASN A 38 11.61 -7.70 2.97
C ASN A 38 10.65 -8.84 2.59
N GLU A 39 9.90 -9.38 3.54
CA GLU A 39 8.85 -10.37 3.26
C GLU A 39 7.75 -9.76 2.34
N ALA A 40 7.34 -8.52 2.60
CA ALA A 40 6.35 -7.82 1.77
C ALA A 40 6.85 -7.64 0.33
N LYS A 41 8.11 -7.23 0.15
CA LYS A 41 8.76 -7.12 -1.17
C LYS A 41 8.68 -8.43 -1.95
N VAL A 42 9.05 -9.56 -1.32
CA VAL A 42 8.98 -10.87 -1.97
C VAL A 42 7.56 -11.23 -2.40
N ILE A 43 6.57 -11.03 -1.53
CA ILE A 43 5.16 -11.32 -1.86
C ILE A 43 4.68 -10.48 -3.04
N LEU A 44 5.00 -9.18 -3.05
CA LEU A 44 4.60 -8.26 -4.10
C LEU A 44 5.26 -8.62 -5.45
N GLU A 45 6.54 -8.96 -5.44
CA GLU A 45 7.28 -9.35 -6.65
C GLU A 45 6.80 -10.69 -7.25
N GLN A 46 6.37 -11.62 -6.42
CA GLN A 46 5.85 -12.92 -6.87
C GLN A 46 4.43 -12.84 -7.48
N THR A 47 3.74 -11.73 -7.32
CA THR A 47 2.41 -11.55 -7.89
C THR A 47 2.50 -11.39 -9.41
N ASN A 48 1.78 -12.18 -10.19
CA ASN A 48 1.86 -12.24 -11.65
C ASN A 48 0.83 -11.36 -12.39
N TYR A 49 0.10 -10.51 -11.68
CA TYR A 49 -0.88 -9.55 -12.22
C TYR A 49 -0.66 -8.15 -11.66
N GLU A 50 -1.26 -7.13 -12.30
CA GLU A 50 -1.15 -5.75 -11.85
C GLU A 50 -1.92 -5.52 -10.55
N ILE A 51 -1.28 -4.82 -9.62
CA ILE A 51 -1.81 -4.55 -8.28
C ILE A 51 -1.80 -3.07 -7.95
N MET A 52 -2.65 -2.68 -7.03
CA MET A 52 -2.60 -1.40 -6.32
C MET A 52 -2.27 -1.67 -4.86
N VAL A 53 -1.27 -1.01 -4.32
CA VAL A 53 -0.87 -1.18 -2.91
C VAL A 53 -1.22 0.06 -2.11
N HIS A 54 -1.93 -0.13 -1.01
CA HIS A 54 -2.25 0.93 -0.05
C HIS A 54 -1.31 0.81 1.15
N THR A 55 -0.30 1.68 1.20
CA THR A 55 0.74 1.69 2.23
C THR A 55 1.37 3.08 2.37
N HIS A 56 1.91 3.41 3.55
CA HIS A 56 2.77 4.58 3.76
C HIS A 56 4.20 4.36 3.25
N TYR A 57 4.61 3.12 3.02
CA TYR A 57 5.95 2.78 2.51
C TYR A 57 6.04 2.99 0.98
N LEU A 58 5.83 4.23 0.52
CA LEU A 58 5.80 4.55 -0.91
C LEU A 58 7.13 4.26 -1.63
N PHE A 59 8.23 4.20 -0.90
CA PHE A 59 9.53 3.83 -1.45
C PHE A 59 9.61 2.36 -1.91
N LEU A 60 8.67 1.50 -1.50
CA LEU A 60 8.62 0.10 -1.96
C LEU A 60 8.55 0.00 -3.47
N ASP A 61 7.92 0.96 -4.15
CA ASP A 61 7.88 1.03 -5.61
C ASP A 61 9.29 1.14 -6.24
N SER A 62 10.21 1.82 -5.53
CA SER A 62 11.58 2.03 -6.00
C SER A 62 12.49 0.80 -5.78
N ILE A 63 12.15 -0.08 -4.84
CA ILE A 63 12.98 -1.25 -4.49
C ILE A 63 12.35 -2.58 -4.92
N THR A 64 11.10 -2.61 -5.34
CA THR A 64 10.45 -3.74 -6.00
C THR A 64 10.66 -3.67 -7.51
N LYS A 65 10.67 -4.83 -8.17
CA LYS A 65 10.71 -4.92 -9.64
C LYS A 65 9.32 -4.74 -10.28
N LYS A 66 8.38 -4.14 -9.56
CA LYS A 66 6.97 -4.07 -9.92
C LYS A 66 6.39 -2.69 -9.63
N ASN A 67 5.59 -2.17 -10.56
CA ASN A 67 4.81 -0.96 -10.33
C ASN A 67 3.68 -1.27 -9.33
N LEU A 68 3.68 -0.62 -8.17
CA LEU A 68 2.71 -0.84 -7.10
C LEU A 68 1.44 0.01 -7.23
N ASN A 69 1.37 0.89 -8.23
CA ASN A 69 0.16 1.65 -8.60
C ASN A 69 -0.54 2.33 -7.41
N TYR A 70 0.20 2.94 -6.48
CA TYR A 70 -0.40 3.58 -5.29
C TYR A 70 -1.62 4.43 -5.62
N PRO A 71 -2.71 4.36 -4.83
CA PRO A 71 -3.90 5.18 -5.07
C PRO A 71 -3.59 6.68 -4.96
N ASN A 72 -2.74 7.07 -4.02
CA ASN A 72 -2.31 8.44 -3.76
C ASN A 72 -0.80 8.51 -3.52
N ARG A 73 -0.24 9.71 -3.57
CA ARG A 73 1.17 9.99 -3.22
C ARG A 73 1.41 10.20 -1.72
N SER A 74 0.36 10.47 -0.97
CA SER A 74 0.39 10.61 0.48
C SER A 74 -0.92 10.17 1.08
N PHE A 75 -0.87 9.74 2.34
CA PHE A 75 -2.04 9.33 3.10
C PHE A 75 -2.08 10.17 4.37
N THR A 76 -3.18 10.89 4.55
CA THR A 76 -3.44 11.66 5.76
C THR A 76 -4.51 10.95 6.58
N LEU A 77 -4.36 11.01 7.90
CA LEU A 77 -5.28 10.34 8.83
C LEU A 77 -6.67 10.99 8.86
N ASP A 78 -6.76 12.24 8.41
CA ASP A 78 -8.01 13.01 8.33
C ASP A 78 -8.91 12.67 7.12
N GLY A 79 -8.50 11.71 6.29
CA GLY A 79 -9.23 11.29 5.09
C GLY A 79 -9.17 12.30 3.93
N ALA A 80 -8.37 13.36 4.02
CA ALA A 80 -8.27 14.36 2.96
C ALA A 80 -7.74 13.77 1.65
N SER A 81 -6.88 12.76 1.73
CA SER A 81 -6.33 12.07 0.55
C SER A 81 -7.31 11.09 -0.11
N MET A 82 -8.35 10.66 0.61
CA MET A 82 -9.37 9.71 0.12
C MET A 82 -10.76 10.15 0.60
N PRO A 83 -11.46 11.01 -0.16
CA PRO A 83 -12.75 11.56 0.25
C PRO A 83 -13.77 10.47 0.57
N ILE A 84 -14.46 10.59 1.70
CA ILE A 84 -15.55 9.68 2.09
C ILE A 84 -16.87 10.09 1.43
N GLU A 85 -17.83 9.18 1.39
CA GLU A 85 -19.17 9.45 0.90
C GLU A 85 -19.80 10.67 1.62
N GLY A 86 -20.47 11.54 0.85
CA GLY A 86 -20.96 12.83 1.33
C GLY A 86 -19.98 14.00 1.15
N ASN A 87 -18.68 13.73 0.95
CA ASN A 87 -17.73 14.78 0.58
C ASN A 87 -17.93 15.22 -0.88
N LYS A 88 -17.89 16.55 -1.15
CA LYS A 88 -18.07 17.10 -2.50
C LYS A 88 -17.12 16.55 -3.57
N TYR A 89 -15.96 16.06 -3.17
CA TYR A 89 -14.94 15.48 -4.06
C TYR A 89 -15.06 13.97 -4.23
N PHE A 90 -15.95 13.30 -3.49
CA PHE A 90 -16.06 11.83 -3.51
C PHE A 90 -16.25 11.26 -4.92
N ILE A 91 -17.21 11.78 -5.68
CA ILE A 91 -17.50 11.30 -7.04
C ILE A 91 -16.32 11.53 -7.99
N HIS A 92 -15.66 12.68 -7.91
CA HIS A 92 -14.50 12.98 -8.75
C HIS A 92 -13.35 12.03 -8.44
N TYR A 93 -13.07 11.80 -7.16
CA TYR A 93 -12.00 10.89 -6.75
C TYR A 93 -12.33 9.44 -7.11
N ARG A 94 -13.57 8.99 -6.90
CA ARG A 94 -14.04 7.67 -7.32
C ARG A 94 -13.81 7.45 -8.81
N ASN A 95 -14.24 8.37 -9.65
CA ASN A 95 -14.05 8.28 -11.10
C ASN A 95 -12.57 8.25 -11.50
N PHE A 96 -11.74 9.07 -10.85
CA PHE A 96 -10.29 9.05 -11.03
C PHE A 96 -9.70 7.68 -10.68
N LEU A 97 -10.05 7.12 -9.52
CA LEU A 97 -9.54 5.82 -9.04
C LEU A 97 -9.98 4.68 -9.98
N LEU A 98 -11.26 4.62 -10.35
CA LEU A 98 -11.77 3.61 -11.27
C LEU A 98 -11.11 3.69 -12.65
N LYS A 99 -10.89 4.91 -13.16
CA LYS A 99 -10.14 5.12 -14.42
C LYS A 99 -8.69 4.63 -14.29
N LYS A 100 -8.03 4.89 -13.17
CA LYS A 100 -6.66 4.41 -12.90
C LYS A 100 -6.61 2.88 -12.84
N ILE A 101 -7.55 2.26 -12.15
CA ILE A 101 -7.68 0.80 -12.04
C ILE A 101 -7.83 0.19 -13.45
N LYS A 102 -8.75 0.71 -14.23
CA LYS A 102 -9.00 0.24 -15.60
C LYS A 102 -7.81 0.47 -16.52
N LYS A 103 -7.23 1.67 -16.52
CA LYS A 103 -6.09 2.03 -17.38
C LYS A 103 -4.87 1.14 -17.15
N ASN A 104 -4.61 0.79 -15.90
CA ASN A 104 -3.43 0.00 -15.51
C ASN A 104 -3.75 -1.49 -15.36
N ASP A 105 -4.95 -1.93 -15.75
CA ASP A 105 -5.43 -3.32 -15.66
C ASP A 105 -5.28 -3.94 -14.26
N ILE A 106 -5.49 -3.14 -13.20
CA ILE A 106 -5.28 -3.55 -11.82
C ILE A 106 -6.30 -4.63 -11.45
N LYS A 107 -5.82 -5.78 -11.01
CA LYS A 107 -6.64 -6.94 -10.65
C LYS A 107 -6.92 -7.07 -9.16
N ALA A 108 -6.10 -6.44 -8.31
CA ALA A 108 -6.31 -6.49 -6.87
C ALA A 108 -5.74 -5.27 -6.15
N VAL A 109 -6.33 -4.97 -4.99
CA VAL A 109 -5.87 -3.94 -4.06
C VAL A 109 -5.35 -4.61 -2.80
N TYR A 110 -4.13 -4.26 -2.43
CA TYR A 110 -3.40 -4.79 -1.28
C TYR A 110 -3.35 -3.75 -0.18
N PHE A 111 -3.76 -4.12 1.04
CA PHE A 111 -3.62 -3.32 2.25
C PHE A 111 -2.62 -3.97 3.18
N PHE A 112 -1.58 -3.25 3.55
CA PHE A 112 -0.55 -3.75 4.44
C PHE A 112 -1.08 -3.86 5.88
N LYS A 113 -1.10 -5.06 6.46
CA LYS A 113 -1.72 -5.35 7.78
C LYS A 113 -1.08 -4.61 8.95
N HIS A 114 0.22 -4.28 8.83
CA HIS A 114 0.95 -3.56 9.87
C HIS A 114 0.65 -2.07 9.91
N GLU A 115 -0.14 -1.58 8.97
CA GLU A 115 -0.60 -0.20 8.93
C GLU A 115 -2.11 -0.16 9.22
N ASN A 116 -2.52 0.75 10.08
CA ASN A 116 -3.92 0.87 10.53
C ASN A 116 -4.81 1.59 9.50
N PHE A 117 -4.71 1.24 8.23
CA PHE A 117 -5.63 1.76 7.22
C PHE A 117 -7.02 1.13 7.34
N SER A 118 -8.04 1.98 7.25
CA SER A 118 -9.39 1.49 7.04
C SER A 118 -9.49 0.88 5.63
N GLN A 119 -9.83 -0.39 5.55
CA GLN A 119 -10.06 -1.06 4.26
C GLN A 119 -11.21 -0.41 3.49
N LYS A 120 -12.16 0.22 4.21
CA LYS A 120 -13.26 1.02 3.62
C LYS A 120 -12.75 2.19 2.78
N SER A 121 -11.53 2.66 3.01
CA SER A 121 -10.95 3.78 2.24
C SER A 121 -10.91 3.52 0.74
N ILE A 122 -10.82 2.28 0.29
CA ILE A 122 -10.86 1.91 -1.13
C ILE A 122 -12.14 1.15 -1.47
N THR A 123 -12.63 0.27 -0.60
CA THR A 123 -13.80 -0.56 -0.90
C THR A 123 -15.08 0.27 -1.10
N ASN A 124 -15.18 1.46 -0.50
CA ASN A 124 -16.30 2.38 -0.73
C ASN A 124 -16.36 2.94 -2.16
N TYR A 125 -15.28 2.87 -2.93
CA TYR A 125 -15.25 3.35 -4.32
C TYR A 125 -15.62 2.27 -5.35
N ILE A 126 -15.59 0.99 -4.96
CA ILE A 126 -15.83 -0.17 -5.81
C ILE A 126 -17.05 -0.91 -5.28
N ASP A 127 -17.93 -1.37 -6.18
CA ASP A 127 -19.08 -2.18 -5.78
C ASP A 127 -18.61 -3.43 -5.02
N HIS A 128 -19.23 -3.70 -3.87
CA HIS A 128 -18.90 -4.86 -3.03
C HIS A 128 -19.06 -6.19 -3.76
N ASN A 129 -20.03 -6.29 -4.67
CA ASN A 129 -20.24 -7.49 -5.51
C ASN A 129 -19.10 -7.71 -6.51
N CYS A 130 -18.28 -6.69 -6.73
CA CYS A 130 -17.10 -6.75 -7.60
C CYS A 130 -15.80 -7.08 -6.84
N LEU A 131 -15.89 -7.35 -5.54
CA LEU A 131 -14.70 -7.58 -4.70
C LEU A 131 -14.75 -8.95 -4.05
N GLU A 132 -13.66 -9.70 -4.20
CA GLU A 132 -13.38 -10.91 -3.41
C GLU A 132 -12.28 -10.60 -2.41
N LYS A 133 -12.59 -10.73 -1.11
CA LYS A 133 -11.59 -10.55 -0.06
C LYS A 133 -10.86 -11.84 0.21
N VAL A 134 -9.54 -11.81 0.10
CA VAL A 134 -8.62 -12.85 0.57
C VAL A 134 -7.54 -12.20 1.43
N GLU A 135 -6.74 -13.00 2.13
CA GLU A 135 -5.64 -12.47 2.93
C GLU A 135 -4.46 -13.44 2.99
N ASN A 136 -3.30 -12.89 3.26
CA ASN A 136 -2.12 -13.66 3.61
C ASN A 136 -1.51 -13.12 4.92
N LYS A 137 -0.30 -13.55 5.28
CA LYS A 137 0.40 -13.10 6.49
C LYS A 137 0.47 -11.58 6.63
N LEU A 138 0.76 -10.86 5.53
CA LEU A 138 1.10 -9.44 5.55
C LEU A 138 0.03 -8.52 4.94
N PHE A 139 -0.87 -9.03 4.10
CA PHE A 139 -1.83 -8.21 3.37
C PHE A 139 -3.27 -8.69 3.51
N TYR A 140 -4.19 -7.73 3.62
CA TYR A 140 -5.56 -7.91 3.16
C TYR A 140 -5.59 -7.61 1.67
N ILE A 141 -6.23 -8.47 0.88
CA ILE A 141 -6.23 -8.41 -0.58
C ILE A 141 -7.68 -8.40 -1.07
N TYR A 142 -8.02 -7.40 -1.85
CA TYR A 142 -9.32 -7.31 -2.51
C TYR A 142 -9.12 -7.53 -4.02
N LYS A 143 -9.48 -8.70 -4.52
CA LYS A 143 -9.48 -8.99 -5.95
C LYS A 143 -10.66 -8.30 -6.61
N ILE A 144 -10.44 -7.73 -7.79
CA ILE A 144 -11.45 -6.99 -8.55
C ILE A 144 -11.99 -7.91 -9.65
N LEU A 145 -13.27 -8.23 -9.57
CA LEU A 145 -13.92 -9.22 -10.44
C LEU A 145 -14.62 -8.61 -11.66
N CYS A 146 -15.11 -7.37 -11.59
CA CYS A 146 -16.04 -6.81 -12.58
C CYS A 146 -15.51 -5.60 -13.40
N LEU A 147 -14.36 -5.04 -13.09
CA LEU A 147 -13.84 -3.89 -13.86
C LEU A 147 -13.02 -4.40 -15.06
N LYS A 148 -13.71 -4.78 -16.11
CA LYS A 148 -13.11 -5.09 -17.42
C LYS A 148 -13.07 -3.86 -18.32
#